data_778082caf317eda21f9bed7c4ee8646d
#
_entry.id   778082caf317eda21f9bed7c4ee8646d
#
_cell.length_a   1.000
_cell.length_b   1.000
_cell.length_c   1.000
_cell.angle_alpha   90.00
_cell.angle_beta   90.00
_cell.angle_gamma   90.00
#
_symmetry.space_group_name_H-M   'P 1'
#
loop_
_entity.id
_entity.type
_entity.pdbx_description
1 polymer ?
#
loop_
_entity_poly.entity_id
_entity_poly.type
_entity_poly.pdbx_seq_one_letter_code
_entity_poly.pdbx_strand_id
1 'polypeptide(L)'
;MRSKIKKMKILFKTLTILPLKMGFYLIDCLLFIVPINLLQLLSSFQITKKNLTIAFPGLSKKEILQLSKRSFIETIKSFYETLYCWSRSSEKIIAQTKKINNRFLFSQSQNSTGLIIFAIHNRSIDFLLRWMS
;
A
#
# COMPACT_ATOMS: atom_id res chain seq x y z
N MET A 1 -18.70 12.53 -17.19
CA MET A 1 -17.65 11.60 -16.74
C MET A 1 -16.31 12.30 -16.46
N ARG A 2 -15.76 13.12 -17.38
CA ARG A 2 -14.48 13.85 -17.19
C ARG A 2 -14.40 14.74 -15.94
N SER A 3 -15.49 15.42 -15.53
CA SER A 3 -15.52 16.28 -14.33
C SER A 3 -15.33 15.51 -13.01
N LYS A 4 -15.96 14.33 -12.88
CA LYS A 4 -15.79 13.46 -11.69
C LYS A 4 -14.36 12.96 -11.56
N ILE A 5 -13.73 12.56 -12.67
CA ILE A 5 -12.33 12.09 -12.69
C ILE A 5 -11.38 13.22 -12.26
N LYS A 6 -11.62 14.46 -12.73
CA LYS A 6 -10.81 15.62 -12.35
C LYS A 6 -10.92 15.93 -10.85
N LYS A 7 -12.13 15.88 -10.28
CA LYS A 7 -12.37 16.07 -8.83
C LYS A 7 -11.68 14.97 -8.00
N MET A 8 -11.76 13.71 -8.41
CA MET A 8 -11.07 12.61 -7.73
C MET A 8 -9.54 12.77 -7.75
N LYS A 9 -8.96 13.16 -8.90
CA LYS A 9 -7.51 13.42 -8.97
C LYS A 9 -7.07 14.55 -8.04
N ILE A 10 -7.87 15.62 -7.92
CA ILE A 10 -7.58 16.72 -7.00
C ILE A 10 -7.63 16.20 -5.55
N LEU A 11 -8.69 15.46 -5.18
CA LEU A 11 -8.83 14.88 -3.85
C LEU A 11 -7.64 13.97 -3.51
N PHE A 12 -7.25 13.07 -4.41
CA PHE A 12 -6.09 12.19 -4.18
C PHE A 12 -4.79 12.99 -4.04
N LYS A 13 -4.62 14.04 -4.84
CA LYS A 13 -3.44 14.90 -4.76
C LYS A 13 -3.37 15.68 -3.44
N THR A 14 -4.51 16.13 -2.91
CA THR A 14 -4.56 16.79 -1.59
C THR A 14 -4.30 15.81 -0.45
N LEU A 15 -4.87 14.61 -0.49
CA LEU A 15 -4.63 13.57 0.52
C LEU A 15 -3.17 13.08 0.53
N THR A 16 -2.49 13.14 -0.62
CA THR A 16 -1.11 12.68 -0.77
C THR A 16 -0.12 13.84 -0.94
N ILE A 17 -0.42 15.01 -0.37
CA ILE A 17 0.45 16.21 -0.48
C ILE A 17 1.81 15.97 0.17
N LEU A 18 1.84 15.21 1.25
CA LEU A 18 3.05 14.86 1.97
C LEU A 18 3.93 13.88 1.18
N PRO A 19 5.25 13.97 1.32
CA PRO A 19 6.16 12.93 0.86
C PRO A 19 5.79 11.57 1.47
N LEU A 20 6.01 10.47 0.72
CA LEU A 20 5.58 9.13 1.12
C LEU A 20 6.00 8.74 2.55
N LYS A 21 7.27 8.99 2.89
CA LYS A 21 7.80 8.72 4.24
C LYS A 21 7.08 9.52 5.32
N MET A 22 6.83 10.80 5.09
CA MET A 22 6.13 11.65 6.05
C MET A 22 4.68 11.20 6.24
N GLY A 23 4.01 10.78 5.16
CA GLY A 23 2.68 10.20 5.24
C GLY A 23 2.66 8.94 6.11
N PHE A 24 3.65 8.06 5.96
CA PHE A 24 3.79 6.86 6.79
C PHE A 24 4.02 7.21 8.27
N TYR A 25 4.90 8.16 8.57
CA TYR A 25 5.11 8.62 9.95
C TYR A 25 3.84 9.20 10.56
N LEU A 26 3.09 10.00 9.80
CA LEU A 26 1.83 10.56 10.27
C LEU A 26 0.82 9.45 10.59
N ILE A 27 0.69 8.44 9.71
CA ILE A 27 -0.19 7.28 9.94
C ILE A 27 0.24 6.54 11.21
N ASP A 28 1.54 6.28 11.38
CA ASP A 28 2.07 5.62 12.58
C ASP A 28 1.72 6.40 13.84
N CYS A 29 1.98 7.70 13.87
CA CYS A 29 1.69 8.57 15.01
C CYS A 29 0.19 8.58 15.34
N LEU A 30 -0.68 8.79 14.34
CA LEU A 30 -2.12 8.84 14.53
C LEU A 30 -2.67 7.49 15.06
N LEU A 31 -2.28 6.38 14.45
CA LEU A 31 -2.78 5.06 14.83
C LEU A 31 -2.10 4.50 16.10
N PHE A 32 -0.94 5.02 16.47
CA PHE A 32 -0.33 4.73 17.78
C PHE A 32 -1.21 5.23 18.92
N ILE A 33 -1.70 6.46 18.81
CA ILE A 33 -2.55 7.12 19.83
C ILE A 33 -3.94 6.48 19.92
N VAL A 34 -4.46 5.93 18.79
CA VAL A 34 -5.80 5.34 18.76
C VAL A 34 -5.86 4.08 19.63
N PRO A 35 -6.74 4.05 20.65
CA PRO A 35 -6.92 2.87 21.49
C PRO A 35 -7.40 1.67 20.66
N ILE A 36 -6.87 0.51 20.98
CA ILE A 36 -7.18 -0.72 20.23
C ILE A 36 -8.68 -1.08 20.29
N ASN A 37 -9.34 -0.71 21.38
CA ASN A 37 -10.77 -0.92 21.57
C ASN A 37 -11.60 -0.14 20.52
N LEU A 38 -11.14 1.05 20.14
CA LEU A 38 -11.78 1.84 19.10
C LEU A 38 -11.59 1.21 17.71
N LEU A 39 -10.40 0.66 17.44
CA LEU A 39 -10.13 -0.06 16.19
C LEU A 39 -11.01 -1.31 16.06
N GLN A 40 -11.32 -1.97 17.17
CA GLN A 40 -12.19 -3.14 17.19
C GLN A 40 -13.65 -2.85 16.77
N LEU A 41 -14.08 -1.59 16.71
CA LEU A 41 -15.38 -1.21 16.17
C LEU A 41 -15.42 -1.25 14.64
N LEU A 42 -14.25 -1.25 13.98
CA LEU A 42 -14.17 -1.26 12.53
C LEU A 42 -14.27 -2.69 11.98
N SER A 43 -15.18 -2.89 11.03
CA SER A 43 -15.39 -4.20 10.39
C SER A 43 -14.12 -4.75 9.75
N SER A 44 -13.33 -3.89 9.10
CA SER A 44 -12.04 -4.28 8.48
C SER A 44 -11.04 -4.79 9.51
N PHE A 45 -10.98 -4.18 10.70
CA PHE A 45 -10.14 -4.65 11.80
C PHE A 45 -10.60 -6.02 12.33
N GLN A 46 -11.91 -6.21 12.46
CA GLN A 46 -12.48 -7.49 12.92
C GLN A 46 -12.19 -8.62 11.93
N ILE A 47 -12.30 -8.36 10.63
CA ILE A 47 -11.96 -9.33 9.57
C ILE A 47 -10.47 -9.69 9.68
N THR A 48 -9.59 -8.71 9.79
CA THR A 48 -8.15 -8.92 9.96
C THR A 48 -7.87 -9.79 11.18
N LYS A 49 -8.47 -9.47 12.32
CA LYS A 49 -8.32 -10.23 13.57
C LYS A 49 -8.78 -11.68 13.40
N LYS A 50 -9.95 -11.89 12.77
CA LYS A 50 -10.49 -13.25 12.52
C LYS A 50 -9.55 -14.06 11.63
N ASN A 51 -9.07 -13.47 10.54
CA ASN A 51 -8.14 -14.14 9.62
C ASN A 51 -6.83 -14.53 10.32
N LEU A 52 -6.28 -13.63 11.14
CA LEU A 52 -5.06 -13.90 11.91
C LEU A 52 -5.27 -14.97 12.98
N THR A 53 -6.44 -15.02 13.62
CA THR A 53 -6.78 -16.10 14.57
C THR A 53 -6.80 -17.46 13.89
N ILE A 54 -7.30 -17.53 12.66
CA ILE A 54 -7.33 -18.77 11.86
C ILE A 54 -5.91 -19.16 11.40
N ALA A 55 -5.14 -18.18 10.93
CA ALA A 55 -3.79 -18.42 10.40
C ALA A 55 -2.77 -18.78 11.49
N PHE A 56 -2.96 -18.30 12.72
CA PHE A 56 -2.03 -18.48 13.83
C PHE A 56 -2.75 -19.01 15.09
N PRO A 57 -3.23 -20.26 15.08
CA PRO A 57 -4.04 -20.80 16.18
C PRO A 57 -3.26 -20.95 17.49
N GLY A 58 -1.92 -20.97 17.44
CA GLY A 58 -1.05 -21.08 18.62
C GLY A 58 -0.79 -19.75 19.36
N LEU A 59 -1.19 -18.61 18.80
CA LEU A 59 -0.99 -17.32 19.44
C LEU A 59 -2.08 -17.02 20.47
N SER A 60 -1.67 -16.38 21.56
CA SER A 60 -2.60 -15.88 22.58
C SER A 60 -3.50 -14.75 22.03
N LYS A 61 -4.65 -14.53 22.67
CA LYS A 61 -5.57 -13.43 22.29
C LYS A 61 -4.88 -12.06 22.28
N LYS A 62 -3.91 -11.83 23.17
CA LYS A 62 -3.15 -10.58 23.25
C LYS A 62 -2.22 -10.43 22.05
N GLU A 63 -1.51 -11.48 21.66
CA GLU A 63 -0.63 -11.48 20.49
C GLU A 63 -1.40 -11.29 19.20
N ILE A 64 -2.52 -11.99 19.03
CA ILE A 64 -3.43 -11.81 17.87
C ILE A 64 -3.89 -10.36 17.79
N LEU A 65 -4.26 -9.74 18.93
CA LEU A 65 -4.74 -8.37 18.94
C LEU A 65 -3.65 -7.36 18.54
N GLN A 66 -2.42 -7.56 19.04
CA GLN A 66 -1.27 -6.74 18.65
C GLN A 66 -0.90 -6.93 17.17
N LEU A 67 -0.89 -8.16 16.70
CA LEU A 67 -0.62 -8.47 15.30
C LEU A 67 -1.69 -7.88 14.39
N SER A 68 -2.96 -7.92 14.81
CA SER A 68 -4.07 -7.28 14.10
C SER A 68 -3.88 -5.76 13.99
N LYS A 69 -3.44 -5.10 15.07
CA LYS A 69 -3.15 -3.65 15.04
C LYS A 69 -2.03 -3.34 14.05
N ARG A 70 -0.93 -4.10 14.07
CA ARG A 70 0.18 -3.94 13.13
C ARG A 70 -0.27 -4.15 11.68
N SER A 71 -0.97 -5.23 11.40
CA SER A 71 -1.49 -5.54 10.07
C SER A 71 -2.45 -4.44 9.57
N PHE A 72 -3.31 -3.92 10.43
CA PHE A 72 -4.22 -2.84 10.10
C PHE A 72 -3.47 -1.54 9.74
N ILE A 73 -2.43 -1.17 10.52
CA ILE A 73 -1.57 -0.02 10.22
C ILE A 73 -0.90 -0.18 8.85
N GLU A 74 -0.34 -1.35 8.56
CA GLU A 74 0.30 -1.60 7.26
C GLU A 74 -0.70 -1.58 6.10
N THR A 75 -1.94 -2.00 6.32
CA THR A 75 -3.02 -1.88 5.32
C THR A 75 -3.33 -0.40 5.02
N ILE A 76 -3.43 0.45 6.03
CA ILE A 76 -3.64 1.90 5.84
C ILE A 76 -2.46 2.55 5.10
N LYS A 77 -1.22 2.17 5.44
CA LYS A 77 -0.03 2.65 4.72
C LYS A 77 -0.01 2.20 3.26
N SER A 78 -0.39 0.94 3.00
CA SER A 78 -0.48 0.42 1.63
C SER A 78 -1.52 1.19 0.83
N PHE A 79 -2.68 1.48 1.41
CA PHE A 79 -3.69 2.31 0.77
C PHE A 79 -3.20 3.73 0.47
N TYR A 80 -2.50 4.36 1.43
CA TYR A 80 -1.88 5.67 1.22
C TYR A 80 -0.85 5.63 0.08
N GLU A 81 -0.01 4.59 0.03
CA GLU A 81 0.98 4.37 -1.03
C GLU A 81 0.31 4.25 -2.41
N THR A 82 -0.76 3.46 -2.52
CA THR A 82 -1.56 3.33 -3.75
C THR A 82 -2.06 4.70 -4.21
N LEU A 83 -2.70 5.48 -3.33
CA LEU A 83 -3.16 6.82 -3.65
C LEU A 83 -2.01 7.75 -4.07
N TYR A 84 -0.86 7.65 -3.39
CA TYR A 84 0.33 8.43 -3.70
C TYR A 84 0.85 8.10 -5.11
N CYS A 85 1.00 6.83 -5.45
CA CYS A 85 1.45 6.37 -6.77
C CYS A 85 0.52 6.85 -7.89
N TRP A 86 -0.79 6.73 -7.69
CA TRP A 86 -1.77 7.11 -8.72
C TRP A 86 -2.01 8.61 -8.82
N SER A 87 -1.64 9.40 -7.81
CA SER A 87 -1.73 10.87 -7.82
C SER A 87 -0.54 11.56 -8.49
N ARG A 88 0.57 10.84 -8.73
CA ARG A 88 1.82 11.37 -9.28
C ARG A 88 2.03 10.93 -10.74
N SER A 89 2.90 11.65 -11.45
CA SER A 89 3.35 11.21 -12.77
C SER A 89 4.34 10.04 -12.64
N SER A 90 4.40 9.20 -13.69
CA SER A 90 5.30 8.05 -13.72
C SER A 90 6.76 8.45 -13.49
N GLU A 91 7.21 9.58 -14.08
CA GLU A 91 8.58 10.08 -13.94
C GLU A 91 8.93 10.36 -12.47
N LYS A 92 7.99 10.96 -11.70
CA LYS A 92 8.18 11.25 -10.27
C LYS A 92 8.24 9.98 -9.42
N ILE A 93 7.48 8.95 -9.79
CA ILE A 93 7.50 7.66 -9.10
C ILE A 93 8.79 6.90 -9.44
N ILE A 94 9.17 6.88 -10.72
CA ILE A 94 10.40 6.24 -11.19
C ILE A 94 11.64 6.86 -10.52
N ALA A 95 11.69 8.20 -10.40
CA ALA A 95 12.78 8.90 -9.74
C ALA A 95 12.95 8.52 -8.25
N GLN A 96 11.90 8.02 -7.60
CA GLN A 96 11.95 7.54 -6.21
C GLN A 96 12.39 6.07 -6.10
N THR A 97 12.39 5.34 -7.22
CA THR A 97 12.80 3.93 -7.28
C THR A 97 14.31 3.85 -7.25
N LYS A 98 14.88 3.38 -6.13
CA LYS A 98 16.34 3.41 -5.92
C LYS A 98 17.09 2.38 -6.75
N LYS A 99 16.53 1.18 -6.91
CA LYS A 99 17.18 0.07 -7.61
C LYS A 99 16.17 -0.94 -8.11
N ILE A 100 16.36 -1.37 -9.35
CA ILE A 100 15.62 -2.49 -9.95
C ILE A 100 16.65 -3.53 -10.35
N ASN A 101 16.60 -4.69 -9.73
CA ASN A 101 17.46 -5.80 -10.10
C ASN A 101 16.92 -6.45 -11.38
N ASN A 102 17.84 -6.95 -12.21
CA ASN A 102 17.54 -7.67 -13.44
C ASN A 102 16.65 -6.90 -14.44
N ARG A 103 16.76 -5.56 -14.48
CA ARG A 103 16.02 -4.70 -15.42
C ARG A 103 16.20 -5.14 -16.88
N PHE A 104 17.34 -5.71 -17.22
CA PHE A 104 17.66 -6.19 -18.58
C PHE A 104 16.69 -7.29 -19.06
N LEU A 105 16.20 -8.14 -18.15
CA LEU A 105 15.21 -9.17 -18.50
C LEU A 105 13.90 -8.57 -19.03
N PHE A 106 13.48 -7.46 -18.45
CA PHE A 106 12.31 -6.73 -18.92
C PHE A 106 12.53 -6.12 -20.31
N SER A 107 13.70 -5.50 -20.53
CA SER A 107 14.02 -4.87 -21.83
C SER A 107 14.19 -5.89 -22.95
N GLN A 108 14.78 -7.05 -22.68
CA GLN A 108 14.94 -8.12 -23.68
C GLN A 108 13.61 -8.72 -24.12
N SER A 109 12.66 -8.89 -23.20
CA SER A 109 11.39 -9.52 -23.51
C SER A 109 10.41 -8.61 -24.26
N GLN A 110 10.58 -7.29 -24.20
CA GLN A 110 9.76 -6.36 -24.99
C GLN A 110 9.99 -6.48 -26.49
N ASN A 111 11.13 -6.98 -26.93
CA ASN A 111 11.54 -7.11 -28.34
C ASN A 111 11.16 -8.48 -28.94
N SER A 112 10.45 -9.34 -28.23
CA SER A 112 10.09 -10.70 -28.66
C SER A 112 8.59 -10.98 -28.56
N THR A 113 8.19 -12.19 -28.31
CA THR A 113 6.82 -12.72 -28.35
C THR A 113 5.90 -12.29 -27.20
N GLY A 114 6.29 -11.35 -26.39
CA GLY A 114 5.53 -10.85 -25.25
C GLY A 114 6.12 -11.24 -23.90
N LEU A 115 5.62 -10.64 -22.82
CA LEU A 115 6.09 -10.84 -21.47
C LEU A 115 4.92 -11.16 -20.54
N ILE A 116 5.00 -12.27 -19.83
CA ILE A 116 4.08 -12.59 -18.72
C ILE A 116 4.79 -12.31 -17.41
N ILE A 117 4.22 -11.42 -16.60
CA ILE A 117 4.79 -11.02 -15.32
C ILE A 117 3.95 -11.61 -14.19
N PHE A 118 4.59 -12.39 -13.33
CA PHE A 118 4.00 -12.85 -12.06
C PHE A 118 4.51 -11.97 -10.94
N ALA A 119 3.59 -11.37 -10.18
CA ALA A 119 3.94 -10.56 -9.03
C ALA A 119 3.20 -11.05 -7.79
N ILE A 120 3.91 -11.15 -6.67
CA ILE A 120 3.29 -11.34 -5.36
C ILE A 120 2.71 -9.99 -4.95
N HIS A 121 1.40 -9.96 -4.68
CA HIS A 121 0.74 -8.75 -4.23
C HIS A 121 1.17 -8.39 -2.79
N ASN A 122 2.21 -7.58 -2.70
CA ASN A 122 2.68 -7.00 -1.45
C ASN A 122 2.56 -5.46 -1.50
N ARG A 123 2.92 -4.79 -0.42
CA ARG A 123 3.11 -3.34 -0.42
C ARG A 123 4.14 -2.97 -1.50
N SER A 124 3.99 -1.86 -2.16
CA SER A 124 4.86 -1.35 -3.25
C SER A 124 4.64 -1.95 -4.64
N ILE A 125 3.64 -2.80 -4.84
CA ILE A 125 3.31 -3.28 -6.19
C ILE A 125 2.93 -2.12 -7.13
N ASP A 126 2.29 -1.08 -6.61
CA ASP A 126 1.91 0.10 -7.39
C ASP A 126 3.14 0.85 -7.92
N PHE A 127 4.26 0.88 -7.19
CA PHE A 127 5.52 1.42 -7.69
C PHE A 127 6.04 0.61 -8.87
N LEU A 128 5.99 -0.72 -8.79
CA LEU A 128 6.40 -1.60 -9.88
C LEU A 128 5.53 -1.39 -11.12
N LEU A 129 4.22 -1.37 -10.96
CA LEU A 129 3.27 -1.15 -12.06
C LEU A 129 3.48 0.22 -12.73
N ARG A 130 3.75 1.27 -11.94
CA ARG A 130 4.04 2.61 -12.47
C ARG A 130 5.41 2.71 -13.12
N TRP A 131 6.37 1.89 -12.71
CA TRP A 131 7.66 1.80 -13.38
C TRP A 131 7.57 1.09 -14.73
N MET A 132 6.67 0.11 -14.86
CA MET A 132 6.47 -0.65 -16.11
C MET A 132 5.59 0.07 -17.13
N SER A 133 4.79 1.08 -16.72
CA SER A 133 3.89 1.85 -17.58
C SER A 133 4.61 3.01 -18.27
#